data_72111f8c0688d85a765ff84000853876
#
_entry.id   72111f8c0688d85a765ff84000853876
#
_cell.length_a   1.000
_cell.length_b   1.000
_cell.length_c   1.000
_cell.angle_alpha   90.00
_cell.angle_beta   90.00
_cell.angle_gamma   90.00
#
_symmetry.space_group_name_H-M   'P 1'
#
loop_
_entity.id
_entity.type
_entity.pdbx_description
1 polymer ?
#
loop_
_entity_poly.entity_id
_entity_poly.type
_entity_poly.pdbx_seq_one_letter_code
_entity_poly.pdbx_strand_id
1 'polypeptide(L)' 'MRLWRVRRRHDHIDAVLSQGPSVWTLEYLRNDTSFLVWRYPDRESAQAEADGRLQELLRAGWNSHW' A
#
# COMPACT_ATOMS: atom_id res chain seq x y z
N MET A 1 -3.96 -9.63 -0.52
CA MET A 1 -3.22 -9.62 0.78
C MET A 1 -2.86 -8.19 1.15
N ARG A 2 -3.22 -7.77 2.33
CA ARG A 2 -2.83 -6.45 2.81
C ARG A 2 -1.38 -6.48 3.28
N LEU A 3 -0.55 -5.58 2.72
CA LEU A 3 0.86 -5.49 3.11
C LEU A 3 1.04 -4.67 4.38
N TRP A 4 0.34 -3.54 4.46
CA TRP A 4 0.41 -2.68 5.64
C TRP A 4 -0.82 -1.77 5.69
N ARG A 5 -1.02 -1.18 6.87
CA ARG A 5 -2.00 -0.12 7.10
C ARG A 5 -1.37 0.94 7.96
N VAL A 6 -1.58 2.20 7.61
CA VAL A 6 -1.15 3.33 8.43
C VAL A 6 -2.36 4.17 8.77
N ARG A 7 -2.25 4.88 9.88
CA ARG A 7 -3.34 5.68 10.40
C ARG A 7 -2.83 7.05 10.83
N ARG A 8 -3.64 8.08 10.58
CA ARG A 8 -3.38 9.42 11.05
C ARG A 8 -4.73 10.08 11.34
N ARG A 9 -4.96 10.44 12.61
CA ARG A 9 -6.24 11.00 13.08
C ARG A 9 -7.38 10.01 12.77
N HIS A 10 -8.33 10.41 11.92
CA HIS A 10 -9.47 9.59 11.53
C HIS A 10 -9.27 8.87 10.20
N ASP A 11 -8.14 9.11 9.55
CA ASP A 11 -7.84 8.52 8.24
C ASP A 11 -6.95 7.29 8.36
N HIS A 12 -7.14 6.36 7.44
CA HIS A 12 -6.21 5.23 7.29
C HIS A 12 -5.95 4.96 5.81
N ILE A 13 -4.76 4.45 5.53
CA ILE A 13 -4.34 4.05 4.19
C ILE A 13 -3.86 2.61 4.26
N ASP A 14 -4.36 1.79 3.33
CA ASP A 14 -3.96 0.39 3.19
C ASP A 14 -3.21 0.20 1.88
N ALA A 15 -2.23 -0.69 1.88
CA ALA A 15 -1.60 -1.20 0.67
C ALA A 15 -2.00 -2.67 0.53
N VAL A 16 -2.60 -3.02 -0.60
CA VAL A 16 -3.09 -4.37 -0.88
C VAL A 16 -2.41 -4.90 -2.13
N LEU A 17 -1.85 -6.09 -2.00
CA LEU A 17 -1.16 -6.77 -3.09
C LEU A 17 -1.98 -7.96 -3.54
N SER A 18 -2.21 -8.06 -4.86
CA SER A 18 -2.97 -9.15 -5.47
C SER A 18 -2.17 -9.76 -6.60
N GLN A 19 -2.18 -11.08 -6.69
CA GLN A 19 -1.53 -11.80 -7.78
C GLN A 19 -2.54 -12.08 -8.88
N GLY A 20 -2.22 -11.62 -10.10
CA GLY A 20 -2.97 -11.94 -11.30
C GLY A 20 -2.26 -13.01 -12.12
N PRO A 21 -2.81 -13.39 -13.29
CA PRO A 21 -2.22 -14.43 -14.13
C PRO A 21 -0.84 -14.09 -14.67
N SER A 22 -0.55 -12.82 -14.91
CA SER A 22 0.75 -12.42 -15.47
C SER A 22 1.32 -11.16 -14.84
N VAL A 23 0.61 -10.54 -13.91
CA VAL A 23 1.06 -9.32 -13.23
C VAL A 23 0.67 -9.35 -11.77
N TRP A 24 1.38 -8.55 -10.98
CA TRP A 24 1.01 -8.26 -9.59
C TRP A 24 0.40 -6.88 -9.54
N THR A 25 -0.71 -6.74 -8.82
CA THR A 25 -1.42 -5.47 -8.69
C THR A 25 -1.24 -4.94 -7.27
N LEU A 26 -0.75 -3.71 -7.18
CA LEU A 26 -0.63 -3.00 -5.91
C LEU A 26 -1.69 -1.91 -5.87
N GLU A 27 -2.56 -1.98 -4.89
CA GLU A 27 -3.67 -1.05 -4.73
C GLU A 27 -3.54 -0.32 -3.40
N TYR A 28 -3.76 1.00 -3.43
CA TYR A 28 -3.81 1.82 -2.23
C TYR A 28 -5.23 2.28 -2.00
N LEU A 29 -5.70 2.12 -0.76
CA LEU A 29 -7.05 2.54 -0.37
C LEU A 29 -6.94 3.54 0.77
N ARG A 30 -7.72 4.61 0.69
CA ARG A 30 -7.86 5.56 1.78
C ARG A 30 -9.29 5.47 2.30
N ASN A 31 -9.42 5.14 3.58
CA ASN A 31 -10.72 4.94 4.23
C ASN A 31 -11.59 3.98 3.42
N ASP A 32 -10.97 2.87 2.98
CA ASP A 32 -11.59 1.79 2.22
C ASP A 32 -11.99 2.14 0.77
N THR A 33 -11.57 3.31 0.29
CA THR A 33 -11.80 3.72 -1.09
C THR A 33 -10.50 3.67 -1.87
N SER A 34 -10.47 2.88 -2.95
CA SER A 34 -9.30 2.77 -3.82
C SER A 34 -9.03 4.11 -4.49
N PHE A 35 -7.78 4.56 -4.44
CA PHE A 35 -7.39 5.81 -5.08
C PHE A 35 -6.18 5.68 -5.99
N LEU A 36 -5.46 4.55 -5.95
CA LEU A 36 -4.29 4.35 -6.77
C LEU A 36 -4.08 2.86 -7.00
N VAL A 37 -3.88 2.47 -8.25
CA VAL A 37 -3.64 1.07 -8.64
C VAL A 37 -2.46 1.03 -9.60
N TRP A 38 -1.45 0.24 -9.27
CA TRP A 38 -0.28 0.02 -10.11
C TRP A 38 -0.10 -1.46 -10.39
N ARG A 39 0.45 -1.79 -11.59
CA ARG A 39 0.75 -3.17 -11.99
C ARG A 39 2.24 -3.35 -12.15
N TYR A 40 2.73 -4.50 -11.69
CA TYR A 40 4.16 -4.84 -11.70
C TYR A 40 4.36 -6.22 -12.28
N PRO A 41 5.51 -6.47 -12.95
CA PRO A 41 5.78 -7.79 -13.53
C PRO A 41 6.09 -8.85 -12.49
N ASP A 42 6.54 -8.46 -11.30
CA ASP A 42 6.90 -9.39 -10.24
C ASP A 42 6.54 -8.84 -8.86
N ARG A 43 6.54 -9.72 -7.87
CA ARG A 43 6.19 -9.38 -6.50
C ARG A 43 7.22 -8.44 -5.87
N GLU A 44 8.52 -8.67 -6.16
CA GLU A 44 9.59 -7.88 -5.55
C GLU A 44 9.49 -6.41 -5.91
N SER A 45 9.18 -6.11 -7.16
CA SER A 45 9.00 -4.72 -7.60
C SER A 45 7.82 -4.07 -6.89
N ALA A 46 6.70 -4.77 -6.79
CA ALA A 46 5.51 -4.28 -6.09
C ALA A 46 5.79 -4.07 -4.60
N GLN A 47 6.46 -5.03 -3.97
CA GLN A 47 6.81 -4.96 -2.55
C GLN A 47 7.74 -3.78 -2.26
N ALA A 48 8.76 -3.59 -3.11
CA ALA A 48 9.71 -2.49 -2.95
C ALA A 48 9.00 -1.13 -3.05
N GLU A 49 8.08 -0.99 -3.99
CA GLU A 49 7.29 0.23 -4.14
C GLU A 49 6.44 0.49 -2.89
N ALA A 50 5.75 -0.54 -2.39
CA ALA A 50 4.91 -0.42 -1.20
C ALA A 50 5.76 -0.07 0.04
N ASP A 51 6.93 -0.67 0.17
CA ASP A 51 7.84 -0.40 1.29
C ASP A 51 8.33 1.05 1.27
N GLY A 52 8.68 1.54 0.09
CA GLY A 52 9.11 2.94 -0.08
C GLY A 52 7.99 3.91 0.27
N ARG A 53 6.78 3.62 -0.16
CA ARG A 53 5.60 4.45 0.14
C ARG A 53 5.31 4.46 1.65
N LEU A 54 5.45 3.31 2.30
CA LEU A 54 5.27 3.22 3.74
C LEU A 54 6.25 4.16 4.48
N GLN A 55 7.52 4.16 4.08
CA GLN A 55 8.52 5.02 4.70
C GLN A 55 8.18 6.50 4.52
N GLU A 56 7.70 6.88 3.33
CA GLU A 56 7.27 8.26 3.07
C GLU A 56 6.11 8.66 3.98
N LEU A 57 5.14 7.78 4.15
CA LEU A 57 3.97 8.04 5.00
C LEU A 57 4.35 8.16 6.46
N LEU A 58 5.25 7.29 6.94
CA LEU A 58 5.74 7.36 8.32
C LEU A 58 6.45 8.70 8.58
N ARG A 59 7.26 9.18 7.64
CA ARG A 59 7.92 10.48 7.74
C ARG A 59 6.91 11.63 7.74
N ALA A 60 5.77 11.45 7.07
CA ALA A 60 4.72 12.46 7.01
C ALA A 60 3.79 12.44 8.24
N GLY A 61 4.09 11.61 9.22
CA GLY A 61 3.32 11.58 10.47
C GLY A 61 2.26 10.50 10.56
N TRP A 62 2.18 9.61 9.57
CA TRP A 62 1.29 8.46 9.66
C TRP A 62 1.89 7.42 10.60
N ASN A 63 1.04 6.64 11.26
CA ASN A 63 1.46 5.68 12.28
C ASN A 63 1.06 4.27 11.85
N SER A 64 2.00 3.33 11.91
CA SER A 64 1.76 1.93 11.60
C SER A 64 1.39 1.10 12.82
N HIS A 65 1.41 1.67 14.02
CA HIS A 65 1.04 1.01 15.26
C HIS A 65 -0.39 1.34 15.67
N TRP A 66 -1.14 0.31 16.05
CA TRP A 66 -2.52 0.53 16.46
C TRP A 66 -3.24 -0.75 16.91
#